data_8246aef4e778475e8cbf2dd45973c390
#
_entry.id   8246aef4e778475e8cbf2dd45973c390
#
_cell.length_a   1.000
_cell.length_b   1.000
_cell.length_c   1.000
_cell.angle_alpha   90.00
_cell.angle_beta   90.00
_cell.angle_gamma   90.00
#
_symmetry.space_group_name_H-M   'P 1'
#
loop_
_entity.id
_entity.type
_entity.pdbx_description
1 polymer ?
#
loop_
_entity_poly.entity_id
_entity_poly.type
_entity_poly.pdbx_seq_one_letter_code
_entity_poly.pdbx_strand_id
1 'polypeptide(L)'
;MSPRRLIAALATPFLLTPFAAGAETIGGNPGPQYNYVCPHADGAGALDCYFDAVAHLYTMCRNVKSIEIIEFGYEKSEEGTNGAKFDYCVDKQKLNITRPYQAALKEASISKQAVEMLRSLQEAWLSSLVQLKWKPGESDADYKLRVVKPYDDFKERIEGIRKVVGVVQANTTPASAAASDAPPAKKGKKQ
;
A
#
# COMPACT_ATOMS: atom_id res chain seq x y z
N MET A 1 -18.16 62.80 23.91
CA MET A 1 -16.80 62.86 23.29
C MET A 1 -16.11 61.53 23.58
N SER A 2 -16.11 60.60 22.61
CA SER A 2 -15.45 59.25 22.71
C SER A 2 -14.28 59.21 21.77
N PRO A 3 -13.09 58.82 22.19
CA PRO A 3 -11.97 58.65 21.28
C PRO A 3 -12.00 57.26 20.59
N ARG A 4 -12.03 57.30 19.29
CA ARG A 4 -11.88 56.11 18.42
C ARG A 4 -10.43 55.58 18.53
N ARG A 5 -10.27 54.32 18.95
CA ARG A 5 -8.99 53.60 18.90
C ARG A 5 -8.85 52.97 17.52
N LEU A 6 -7.87 53.43 16.75
CA LEU A 6 -7.35 52.81 15.54
C LEU A 6 -6.54 51.56 15.94
N ILE A 7 -6.98 50.39 15.49
CA ILE A 7 -6.22 49.17 15.58
C ILE A 7 -5.45 49.01 14.24
N ALA A 8 -4.14 49.22 14.28
CA ALA A 8 -3.26 48.97 13.16
C ALA A 8 -3.04 47.43 13.07
N ALA A 9 -3.50 46.84 11.98
CA ALA A 9 -3.24 45.45 11.64
C ALA A 9 -1.80 45.34 11.09
N LEU A 10 -0.91 44.75 11.86
CA LEU A 10 0.42 44.36 11.40
C LEU A 10 0.32 43.07 10.57
N ALA A 11 0.40 43.20 9.25
CA ALA A 11 0.55 42.09 8.35
C ALA A 11 2.02 41.61 8.38
N THR A 12 2.27 40.47 9.01
CA THR A 12 3.55 39.77 8.95
C THR A 12 3.62 38.94 7.66
N PRO A 13 4.63 39.15 6.79
CA PRO A 13 4.81 38.29 5.62
C PRO A 13 5.35 36.92 6.10
N PHE A 14 4.59 35.86 5.86
CA PHE A 14 5.05 34.49 5.96
C PHE A 14 6.09 34.22 4.86
N LEU A 15 7.34 34.24 5.22
CA LEU A 15 8.43 33.75 4.39
C LEU A 15 8.31 32.22 4.30
N LEU A 16 7.81 31.72 3.18
CA LEU A 16 7.91 30.31 2.78
C LEU A 16 9.37 29.99 2.51
N THR A 17 10.09 29.47 3.49
CA THR A 17 11.37 28.84 3.26
C THR A 17 11.15 27.47 2.62
N PRO A 18 11.77 27.15 1.47
CA PRO A 18 11.73 25.80 0.94
C PRO A 18 12.51 24.90 1.90
N PHE A 19 11.83 23.92 2.50
CA PHE A 19 12.47 22.81 3.20
C PHE A 19 13.28 22.00 2.17
N ALA A 20 14.56 22.33 2.04
CA ALA A 20 15.51 21.42 1.45
C ALA A 20 15.66 20.24 2.42
N ALA A 21 15.05 19.11 2.09
CA ALA A 21 15.27 17.84 2.77
C ALA A 21 16.73 17.43 2.52
N GLY A 22 17.64 17.91 3.36
CA GLY A 22 18.99 17.41 3.45
C GLY A 22 18.93 15.97 3.93
N ALA A 23 19.25 15.03 3.07
CA ALA A 23 19.53 13.66 3.46
C ALA A 23 20.84 13.67 4.27
N GLU A 24 20.74 13.78 5.59
CA GLU A 24 21.87 13.50 6.47
C GLU A 24 22.16 11.99 6.37
N THR A 25 23.23 11.68 5.65
CA THR A 25 23.87 10.36 5.71
C THR A 25 24.54 10.21 7.07
N ILE A 26 23.77 9.76 8.05
CA ILE A 26 24.36 9.19 9.27
C ILE A 26 25.02 7.90 8.83
N GLY A 27 26.38 7.88 8.91
CA GLY A 27 27.22 6.73 8.58
C GLY A 27 27.05 5.59 9.59
N GLY A 28 25.89 4.96 9.59
CA GLY A 28 25.61 3.67 10.21
C GLY A 28 25.36 2.69 9.08
N ASN A 29 25.97 1.50 9.20
CA ASN A 29 25.75 0.37 8.30
C ASN A 29 24.26 0.34 7.90
N PRO A 30 23.87 0.53 6.63
CA PRO A 30 22.48 0.48 6.27
C PRO A 30 22.00 -0.93 6.59
N GLY A 31 21.24 -1.07 7.67
CA GLY A 31 20.54 -2.31 7.97
C GLY A 31 19.80 -2.76 6.71
N PRO A 32 19.47 -4.06 6.57
CA PRO A 32 18.94 -4.59 5.34
C PRO A 32 17.86 -3.64 4.79
N GLN A 33 18.16 -3.05 3.63
CA GLN A 33 17.22 -2.16 2.96
C GLN A 33 16.07 -3.05 2.48
N TYR A 34 15.01 -3.12 3.27
CA TYR A 34 13.76 -3.75 2.89
C TYR A 34 13.02 -2.85 1.89
N ASN A 35 13.69 -2.55 0.78
CA ASN A 35 12.99 -1.98 -0.35
C ASN A 35 12.16 -3.11 -0.95
N TYR A 36 10.84 -3.03 -0.80
CA TYR A 36 9.97 -3.93 -1.54
C TYR A 36 10.22 -3.67 -3.04
N VAL A 37 10.88 -4.63 -3.67
CA VAL A 37 11.06 -4.67 -5.12
C VAL A 37 9.97 -5.60 -5.64
N CYS A 38 9.14 -5.09 -6.55
CA CYS A 38 8.13 -5.91 -7.19
C CYS A 38 8.78 -7.12 -7.86
N PRO A 39 8.41 -8.35 -7.51
CA PRO A 39 9.04 -9.54 -8.07
C PRO A 39 8.80 -9.71 -9.59
N HIS A 40 7.87 -8.94 -10.15
CA HIS A 40 7.44 -9.02 -11.54
C HIS A 40 7.76 -7.72 -12.31
N ALA A 41 8.98 -7.18 -12.17
CA ALA A 41 9.40 -5.97 -12.89
C ALA A 41 9.23 -6.09 -14.43
N ASP A 42 9.10 -7.31 -14.96
CA ASP A 42 9.14 -7.61 -16.40
C ASP A 42 7.77 -7.75 -17.06
N GLY A 43 6.65 -7.32 -16.42
CA GLY A 43 5.34 -7.37 -17.08
C GLY A 43 4.10 -7.39 -16.21
N ALA A 44 4.20 -7.50 -14.89
CA ALA A 44 3.05 -7.33 -14.02
C ALA A 44 2.72 -5.83 -13.88
N GLY A 45 1.43 -5.49 -13.94
CA GLY A 45 0.95 -4.14 -13.75
C GLY A 45 1.28 -3.62 -12.34
N ALA A 46 1.22 -2.30 -12.16
CA ALA A 46 1.44 -1.67 -10.87
C ALA A 46 0.41 -2.12 -9.82
N LEU A 47 -0.78 -2.52 -10.24
CA LEU A 47 -1.81 -3.12 -9.40
C LEU A 47 -1.33 -4.43 -8.77
N ASP A 48 -0.81 -5.36 -9.57
CA ASP A 48 -0.33 -6.65 -9.05
C ASP A 48 0.86 -6.46 -8.11
N CYS A 49 1.76 -5.55 -8.44
CA CYS A 49 2.85 -5.17 -7.54
C CYS A 49 2.36 -4.66 -6.18
N TYR A 50 1.34 -3.80 -6.18
CA TYR A 50 0.75 -3.30 -4.95
C TYR A 50 0.05 -4.41 -4.14
N PHE A 51 -0.66 -5.33 -4.80
CA PHE A 51 -1.33 -6.44 -4.15
C PHE A 51 -0.35 -7.40 -3.48
N ASP A 52 0.76 -7.70 -4.15
CA ASP A 52 1.85 -8.48 -3.56
C ASP A 52 2.48 -7.76 -2.37
N ALA A 53 2.68 -6.43 -2.47
CA ALA A 53 3.20 -5.62 -1.38
C ALA A 53 2.28 -5.66 -0.14
N VAL A 54 0.97 -5.52 -0.31
CA VAL A 54 -0.03 -5.60 0.78
C VAL A 54 0.14 -6.90 1.58
N ALA A 55 0.20 -8.04 0.90
CA ALA A 55 0.31 -9.35 1.54
C ALA A 55 1.69 -9.56 2.19
N HIS A 56 2.76 -9.24 1.46
CA HIS A 56 4.13 -9.46 1.90
C HIS A 56 4.50 -8.60 3.11
N LEU A 57 4.25 -7.28 3.04
CA LEU A 57 4.66 -6.34 4.08
C LEU A 57 3.86 -6.56 5.38
N TYR A 58 2.57 -6.92 5.28
CA TYR A 58 1.78 -7.34 6.43
C TYR A 58 2.37 -8.58 7.10
N THR A 59 2.68 -9.61 6.31
CA THR A 59 3.25 -10.87 6.81
C THR A 59 4.59 -10.64 7.48
N MET A 60 5.44 -9.76 6.96
CA MET A 60 6.71 -9.40 7.58
C MET A 60 6.51 -8.86 9.00
N CYS A 61 5.64 -7.85 9.19
CA CYS A 61 5.43 -7.27 10.51
C CYS A 61 4.72 -8.24 11.48
N ARG A 62 3.81 -9.08 10.98
CA ARG A 62 3.22 -10.17 11.76
C ARG A 62 4.28 -11.13 12.27
N ASN A 63 5.25 -11.51 11.43
CA ASN A 63 6.33 -12.40 11.83
C ASN A 63 7.26 -11.75 12.87
N VAL A 64 7.61 -10.46 12.68
CA VAL A 64 8.38 -9.70 13.68
C VAL A 64 7.66 -9.70 15.03
N LYS A 65 6.35 -9.40 15.03
CA LYS A 65 5.55 -9.41 16.27
C LYS A 65 5.47 -10.79 16.90
N SER A 66 5.34 -11.84 16.09
CA SER A 66 5.35 -13.22 16.59
C SER A 66 6.68 -13.58 17.27
N ILE A 67 7.81 -13.12 16.75
CA ILE A 67 9.13 -13.32 17.35
C ILE A 67 9.21 -12.61 18.70
N GLU A 68 8.76 -11.35 18.79
CA GLU A 68 8.73 -10.61 20.07
C GLU A 68 7.85 -11.31 21.12
N ILE A 69 6.68 -11.84 20.70
CA ILE A 69 5.81 -12.61 21.60
C ILE A 69 6.49 -13.90 22.09
N ILE A 70 7.23 -14.61 21.23
CA ILE A 70 7.98 -15.80 21.61
C ILE A 70 9.11 -15.45 22.58
N GLU A 71 9.79 -14.33 22.35
CA GLU A 71 10.94 -13.88 23.14
C GLU A 71 10.51 -13.37 24.53
N PHE A 72 9.43 -12.59 24.62
CA PHE A 72 9.04 -11.87 25.83
C PHE A 72 7.70 -12.30 26.43
N GLY A 73 6.87 -13.05 25.71
CA GLY A 73 5.46 -13.31 26.03
C GLY A 73 4.54 -12.16 25.59
N TYR A 74 3.23 -12.41 25.59
CA TYR A 74 2.23 -11.48 25.02
C TYR A 74 2.27 -10.09 25.66
N GLU A 75 2.08 -10.00 26.99
CA GLU A 75 2.03 -8.71 27.69
C GLU A 75 3.36 -7.97 27.61
N LYS A 76 4.46 -8.65 27.93
CA LYS A 76 5.79 -8.04 27.96
C LYS A 76 6.28 -7.60 26.58
N SER A 77 5.79 -8.19 25.49
CA SER A 77 6.11 -7.75 24.12
C SER A 77 5.52 -6.37 23.79
N GLU A 78 4.62 -5.84 24.62
CA GLU A 78 4.07 -4.49 24.46
C GLU A 78 4.73 -3.47 25.41
N GLU A 79 5.65 -3.90 26.29
CA GLU A 79 6.24 -3.05 27.31
C GLU A 79 7.58 -2.46 26.86
N GLY A 80 7.74 -1.15 27.04
CA GLY A 80 9.02 -0.44 26.85
C GLY A 80 9.66 -0.68 25.48
N THR A 81 10.89 -1.19 25.48
CA THR A 81 11.68 -1.44 24.25
C THR A 81 11.42 -2.83 23.64
N ASN A 82 10.66 -3.70 24.28
CA ASN A 82 10.45 -5.06 23.81
C ASN A 82 9.66 -5.10 22.49
N GLY A 83 8.74 -4.14 22.28
CA GLY A 83 7.98 -3.96 21.03
C GLY A 83 8.67 -3.11 19.97
N ALA A 84 9.89 -2.66 20.20
CA ALA A 84 10.56 -1.68 19.33
C ALA A 84 10.85 -2.20 17.91
N LYS A 85 11.16 -3.51 17.77
CA LYS A 85 11.39 -4.13 16.45
C LYS A 85 10.11 -4.14 15.62
N PHE A 86 8.98 -4.42 16.25
CA PHE A 86 7.69 -4.39 15.60
C PHE A 86 7.28 -2.96 15.21
N ASP A 87 7.42 -1.99 16.11
CA ASP A 87 7.10 -0.59 15.82
C ASP A 87 7.95 -0.06 14.67
N TYR A 88 9.25 -0.37 14.66
CA TYR A 88 10.13 -0.07 13.53
C TYR A 88 9.67 -0.75 12.22
N CYS A 89 9.25 -2.03 12.28
CA CYS A 89 8.71 -2.72 11.12
C CYS A 89 7.50 -1.96 10.56
N VAL A 90 6.52 -1.62 11.40
CA VAL A 90 5.31 -0.91 10.98
C VAL A 90 5.64 0.40 10.29
N ASP A 91 6.50 1.23 10.87
CA ASP A 91 6.87 2.52 10.30
C ASP A 91 7.62 2.36 8.98
N LYS A 92 8.52 1.38 8.89
CA LYS A 92 9.25 1.07 7.66
C LYS A 92 8.31 0.60 6.55
N GLN A 93 7.34 -0.27 6.86
CA GLN A 93 6.43 -0.79 5.84
C GLN A 93 5.40 0.25 5.37
N LYS A 94 5.00 1.17 6.22
CA LYS A 94 4.20 2.35 5.79
C LYS A 94 4.92 3.17 4.71
N LEU A 95 6.23 3.32 4.82
CA LEU A 95 7.03 4.00 3.79
C LEU A 95 7.16 3.15 2.53
N ASN A 96 7.47 1.86 2.68
CA ASN A 96 7.71 0.95 1.56
C ASN A 96 6.49 0.75 0.66
N ILE A 97 5.27 0.75 1.22
CA ILE A 97 4.04 0.57 0.43
C ILE A 97 3.64 1.81 -0.36
N THR A 98 4.14 2.99 0.01
CA THR A 98 3.70 4.26 -0.58
C THR A 98 3.90 4.29 -2.09
N ARG A 99 5.07 3.87 -2.58
CA ARG A 99 5.38 3.89 -4.03
C ARG A 99 4.55 2.89 -4.83
N PRO A 100 4.44 1.60 -4.45
CA PRO A 100 3.52 0.67 -5.09
C PRO A 100 2.07 1.16 -5.10
N TYR A 101 1.59 1.72 -3.99
CA TYR A 101 0.24 2.26 -3.89
C TYR A 101 -0.02 3.42 -4.88
N GLN A 102 0.90 4.38 -4.97
CA GLN A 102 0.76 5.50 -5.90
C GLN A 102 0.77 5.04 -7.37
N ALA A 103 1.61 4.06 -7.69
CA ALA A 103 1.63 3.47 -9.04
C ALA A 103 0.31 2.75 -9.37
N ALA A 104 -0.23 1.98 -8.40
CA ALA A 104 -1.52 1.29 -8.54
C ALA A 104 -2.69 2.27 -8.72
N LEU A 105 -2.72 3.39 -7.97
CA LEU A 105 -3.72 4.44 -8.15
C LEU A 105 -3.69 5.04 -9.56
N LYS A 106 -2.49 5.24 -10.12
CA LYS A 106 -2.33 5.76 -11.48
C LYS A 106 -2.87 4.76 -12.51
N GLU A 107 -2.57 3.48 -12.38
CA GLU A 107 -3.07 2.43 -13.26
C GLU A 107 -4.60 2.29 -13.16
N ALA A 108 -5.15 2.33 -11.95
CA ALA A 108 -6.60 2.22 -11.70
C ALA A 108 -7.39 3.49 -12.05
N SER A 109 -6.73 4.59 -12.45
CA SER A 109 -7.39 5.90 -12.71
C SER A 109 -8.44 5.86 -13.82
N ILE A 110 -8.46 4.81 -14.64
CA ILE A 110 -9.49 4.52 -15.65
C ILE A 110 -10.87 4.22 -15.04
N SER A 111 -10.94 3.86 -13.76
CA SER A 111 -12.16 3.53 -13.04
C SER A 111 -12.21 4.23 -11.68
N LYS A 112 -13.15 5.15 -11.50
CA LYS A 112 -13.39 5.81 -10.20
C LYS A 112 -13.66 4.78 -9.09
N GLN A 113 -14.43 3.75 -9.40
CA GLN A 113 -14.73 2.67 -8.45
C GLN A 113 -13.47 1.92 -8.03
N ALA A 114 -12.58 1.56 -8.96
CA ALA A 114 -11.32 0.89 -8.63
C ALA A 114 -10.43 1.75 -7.74
N VAL A 115 -10.35 3.06 -7.99
CA VAL A 115 -9.60 4.01 -7.15
C VAL A 115 -10.15 4.05 -5.71
N GLU A 116 -11.48 4.09 -5.55
CA GLU A 116 -12.11 4.09 -4.22
C GLU A 116 -11.87 2.77 -3.48
N MET A 117 -11.93 1.63 -4.17
CA MET A 117 -11.62 0.32 -3.60
C MET A 117 -10.16 0.20 -3.20
N LEU A 118 -9.21 0.74 -3.99
CA LEU A 118 -7.79 0.78 -3.62
C LEU A 118 -7.52 1.62 -2.37
N ARG A 119 -8.19 2.76 -2.24
CA ARG A 119 -8.09 3.59 -1.02
C ARG A 119 -8.61 2.83 0.20
N SER A 120 -9.76 2.18 0.07
CA SER A 120 -10.33 1.35 1.14
C SER A 120 -9.41 0.17 1.52
N LEU A 121 -8.74 -0.46 0.54
CA LEU A 121 -7.76 -1.51 0.81
C LEU A 121 -6.53 -0.96 1.57
N GLN A 122 -6.02 0.20 1.16
CA GLN A 122 -4.88 0.85 1.84
C GLN A 122 -5.21 1.23 3.29
N GLU A 123 -6.40 1.78 3.55
CA GLU A 123 -6.86 2.11 4.90
C GLU A 123 -7.03 0.85 5.77
N ALA A 124 -7.61 -0.20 5.22
CA ALA A 124 -7.75 -1.48 5.91
C ALA A 124 -6.39 -2.09 6.24
N TRP A 125 -5.44 -2.02 5.32
CA TRP A 125 -4.08 -2.51 5.54
C TRP A 125 -3.36 -1.73 6.64
N LEU A 126 -3.40 -0.40 6.63
CA LEU A 126 -2.81 0.44 7.68
C LEU A 126 -3.43 0.14 9.06
N SER A 127 -4.75 0.02 9.13
CA SER A 127 -5.47 -0.36 10.36
C SER A 127 -5.03 -1.74 10.86
N SER A 128 -4.88 -2.70 9.96
CA SER A 128 -4.51 -4.07 10.31
C SER A 128 -3.09 -4.18 10.89
N LEU A 129 -2.14 -3.36 10.44
CA LEU A 129 -0.80 -3.33 11.04
C LEU A 129 -0.84 -2.95 12.52
N VAL A 130 -1.65 -1.94 12.87
CA VAL A 130 -1.81 -1.52 14.28
C VAL A 130 -2.46 -2.62 15.11
N GLN A 131 -3.36 -3.40 14.50
CA GLN A 131 -4.04 -4.50 15.16
C GLN A 131 -3.15 -5.73 15.42
N LEU A 132 -1.92 -5.77 14.91
CA LEU A 132 -0.96 -6.84 15.23
C LEU A 132 -0.47 -6.78 16.68
N LYS A 133 -0.65 -5.66 17.40
CA LYS A 133 -0.35 -5.57 18.83
C LYS A 133 -1.33 -6.44 19.64
N TRP A 134 -0.79 -7.12 20.65
CA TRP A 134 -1.61 -7.86 21.60
C TRP A 134 -2.47 -6.90 22.45
N LYS A 135 -3.67 -7.33 22.80
CA LYS A 135 -4.60 -6.53 23.61
C LYS A 135 -4.70 -7.08 25.03
N PRO A 136 -4.67 -6.23 26.07
CA PRO A 136 -4.84 -6.68 27.45
C PRO A 136 -6.09 -7.54 27.62
N GLY A 137 -5.92 -8.73 28.21
CA GLY A 137 -7.00 -9.68 28.45
C GLY A 137 -7.39 -10.55 27.24
N GLU A 138 -6.74 -10.39 26.08
CA GLU A 138 -6.97 -11.24 24.92
C GLU A 138 -6.33 -12.62 25.12
N SER A 139 -7.08 -13.69 24.78
CA SER A 139 -6.49 -15.02 24.79
C SER A 139 -5.54 -15.24 23.59
N ASP A 140 -4.62 -16.21 23.72
CA ASP A 140 -3.74 -16.62 22.61
C ASP A 140 -4.54 -17.06 21.37
N ALA A 141 -5.63 -17.76 21.56
CA ALA A 141 -6.51 -18.21 20.48
C ALA A 141 -7.18 -17.02 19.76
N ASP A 142 -7.71 -16.05 20.51
CA ASP A 142 -8.35 -14.86 19.96
C ASP A 142 -7.34 -13.99 19.22
N TYR A 143 -6.13 -13.81 19.79
CA TYR A 143 -5.05 -13.10 19.12
C TYR A 143 -4.71 -13.75 17.77
N LYS A 144 -4.48 -15.06 17.72
CA LYS A 144 -4.15 -15.80 16.50
C LYS A 144 -5.23 -15.65 15.43
N LEU A 145 -6.50 -15.77 15.82
CA LEU A 145 -7.63 -15.58 14.89
C LEU A 145 -7.67 -14.14 14.35
N ARG A 146 -7.49 -13.16 15.22
CA ARG A 146 -7.54 -11.74 14.87
C ARG A 146 -6.44 -11.32 13.89
N VAL A 147 -5.22 -11.84 14.05
CA VAL A 147 -4.09 -11.47 13.18
C VAL A 147 -4.03 -12.22 11.86
N VAL A 148 -4.84 -13.28 11.70
CA VAL A 148 -4.98 -13.99 10.40
C VAL A 148 -6.10 -13.41 9.55
N LYS A 149 -7.20 -12.97 10.16
CA LYS A 149 -8.38 -12.46 9.47
C LYS A 149 -8.09 -11.37 8.43
N PRO A 150 -7.27 -10.34 8.68
CA PRO A 150 -6.98 -9.30 7.70
C PRO A 150 -6.41 -9.83 6.39
N TYR A 151 -5.69 -10.95 6.41
CA TYR A 151 -5.14 -11.54 5.20
C TYR A 151 -6.23 -12.07 4.25
N ASP A 152 -7.28 -12.68 4.78
CA ASP A 152 -8.41 -13.13 3.99
C ASP A 152 -9.24 -11.93 3.48
N ASP A 153 -9.44 -10.92 4.32
CA ASP A 153 -10.10 -9.67 3.94
C ASP A 153 -9.35 -8.94 2.79
N PHE A 154 -8.01 -8.98 2.80
CA PHE A 154 -7.21 -8.40 1.70
C PHE A 154 -7.41 -9.16 0.39
N LYS A 155 -7.41 -10.51 0.42
CA LYS A 155 -7.65 -11.33 -0.77
C LYS A 155 -9.00 -11.01 -1.41
N GLU A 156 -10.06 -10.96 -0.63
CA GLU A 156 -11.40 -10.65 -1.12
C GLU A 156 -11.47 -9.27 -1.78
N ARG A 157 -10.88 -8.24 -1.13
CA ARG A 157 -10.80 -6.88 -1.67
C ARG A 157 -10.00 -6.82 -2.96
N ILE A 158 -8.84 -7.48 -3.01
CA ILE A 158 -7.98 -7.56 -4.20
C ILE A 158 -8.73 -8.20 -5.37
N GLU A 159 -9.43 -9.31 -5.14
CA GLU A 159 -10.24 -9.95 -6.19
C GLU A 159 -11.36 -9.04 -6.69
N GLY A 160 -12.02 -8.30 -5.79
CA GLY A 160 -13.01 -7.29 -6.14
C GLY A 160 -12.44 -6.21 -7.06
N ILE A 161 -11.27 -5.67 -6.74
CA ILE A 161 -10.58 -4.64 -7.55
C ILE A 161 -10.21 -5.21 -8.93
N ARG A 162 -9.64 -6.41 -9.00
CA ARG A 162 -9.29 -7.08 -10.26
C ARG A 162 -10.50 -7.25 -11.17
N LYS A 163 -11.66 -7.62 -10.64
CA LYS A 163 -12.91 -7.75 -11.41
C LYS A 163 -13.33 -6.41 -12.00
N VAL A 164 -13.30 -5.33 -11.23
CA VAL A 164 -13.70 -3.99 -11.69
C VAL A 164 -12.76 -3.50 -12.80
N VAL A 165 -11.44 -3.64 -12.61
CA VAL A 165 -10.45 -3.22 -13.61
C VAL A 165 -10.54 -4.06 -14.88
N GLY A 166 -10.69 -5.39 -14.77
CA GLY A 166 -10.81 -6.29 -15.90
C GLY A 166 -12.04 -5.99 -16.77
N VAL A 167 -13.19 -5.68 -16.17
CA VAL A 167 -14.40 -5.28 -16.91
C VAL A 167 -14.18 -3.97 -17.68
N VAL A 168 -13.51 -2.98 -17.07
CA VAL A 168 -13.25 -1.70 -17.73
C VAL A 168 -12.28 -1.86 -18.90
N GLN A 169 -11.21 -2.64 -18.74
CA GLN A 169 -10.25 -2.91 -19.80
C GLN A 169 -10.91 -3.65 -20.98
N ALA A 170 -11.76 -4.65 -20.73
CA ALA A 170 -12.49 -5.36 -21.76
C ALA A 170 -13.41 -4.43 -22.57
N ASN A 171 -14.05 -3.45 -21.92
CA ASN A 171 -14.96 -2.51 -22.56
C ASN A 171 -14.22 -1.38 -23.32
N THR A 172 -12.96 -1.11 -23.01
CA THR A 172 -12.15 -0.06 -23.66
C THR A 172 -11.30 -0.58 -24.81
N THR A 173 -11.14 -1.91 -24.94
CA THR A 173 -10.41 -2.50 -26.08
C THR A 173 -11.30 -2.37 -27.33
N PRO A 174 -10.92 -1.58 -28.36
CA PRO A 174 -11.73 -1.45 -29.56
C PRO A 174 -11.80 -2.79 -30.29
N ALA A 175 -12.99 -3.16 -30.76
CA ALA A 175 -13.29 -4.39 -31.51
C ALA A 175 -12.53 -4.54 -32.86
N SER A 176 -11.51 -3.73 -33.09
CA SER A 176 -10.77 -3.60 -34.36
C SER A 176 -9.68 -4.65 -34.57
N ALA A 177 -9.39 -5.52 -33.61
CA ALA A 177 -8.30 -6.51 -33.77
C ALA A 177 -8.76 -7.85 -34.38
N ALA A 178 -10.07 -8.06 -34.58
CA ALA A 178 -10.60 -9.34 -35.05
C ALA A 178 -10.81 -9.47 -36.59
N ALA A 179 -10.43 -8.46 -37.39
CA ALA A 179 -10.76 -8.43 -38.82
C ALA A 179 -9.56 -8.60 -39.77
N SER A 180 -8.40 -9.06 -39.32
CA SER A 180 -7.17 -9.12 -40.15
C SER A 180 -6.63 -10.51 -40.50
N ASP A 181 -7.34 -11.60 -40.24
CA ASP A 181 -6.92 -12.95 -40.65
C ASP A 181 -7.90 -13.59 -41.66
N ALA A 182 -8.14 -12.89 -42.78
CA ALA A 182 -8.68 -13.56 -43.96
C ALA A 182 -7.52 -14.06 -44.85
N PRO A 183 -7.37 -15.37 -45.10
CA PRO A 183 -6.30 -15.89 -45.96
C PRO A 183 -6.46 -15.40 -47.38
N PRO A 184 -5.35 -15.08 -48.10
CA PRO A 184 -5.43 -14.58 -49.46
C PRO A 184 -6.00 -15.62 -50.42
N ALA A 185 -7.03 -15.21 -51.18
CA ALA A 185 -7.69 -16.03 -52.22
C ALA A 185 -6.66 -16.49 -53.26
N LYS A 186 -6.50 -17.82 -53.43
CA LYS A 186 -5.68 -18.42 -54.47
C LYS A 186 -6.26 -18.08 -55.84
N LYS A 187 -5.56 -17.24 -56.60
CA LYS A 187 -5.82 -17.07 -58.05
C LYS A 187 -5.54 -18.37 -58.81
N GLY A 188 -6.60 -19.06 -59.26
CA GLY A 188 -6.47 -20.21 -60.13
C GLY A 188 -5.90 -19.79 -61.48
N LYS A 189 -4.78 -20.46 -61.90
CA LYS A 189 -4.29 -20.44 -63.27
C LYS A 189 -5.24 -21.25 -64.15
N LYS A 190 -5.81 -20.60 -65.18
CA LYS A 190 -6.37 -21.31 -66.34
C LYS A 190 -5.25 -21.62 -67.32
N GLN A 191 -5.18 -22.88 -67.74
CA GLN A 191 -4.50 -23.34 -68.91
C GLN A 191 -5.30 -22.93 -70.15
#